data_bbc4641184b96825e34963a416ad9cb7
#
_entry.id   bbc4641184b96825e34963a416ad9cb7
#
_cell.length_a   1.000
_cell.length_b   1.000
_cell.length_c   1.000
_cell.angle_alpha   90.00
_cell.angle_beta   90.00
_cell.angle_gamma   90.00
#
_symmetry.space_group_name_H-M   'P 1'
#
loop_
_entity.id
_entity.type
_entity.pdbx_description
1 polymer ?
#
loop_
_entity_poly.entity_id
_entity_poly.type
_entity_poly.pdbx_seq_one_letter_code
_entity_poly.pdbx_strand_id
1 'polypeptide(L)'
;MISKRFIDNGMRCMSICIAVAIFILSAQAKLPIPETVSFRGLDKLLHACAFGTLAFALSYWFAADEWRTKPFRYFALVCLITGCYGISDEVHQIFVPGRDASIYDWFADCTGAVLATLVRLGIVKYRSVS
;
A
#
# COMPACT_ATOMS: atom_id res chain seq x y z
N MET A 1 -24.79 6.68 13.25
CA MET A 1 -23.71 5.65 13.36
C MET A 1 -23.39 5.16 11.96
N ILE A 2 -22.14 5.34 11.47
CA ILE A 2 -21.74 4.91 10.10
C ILE A 2 -21.73 3.39 10.04
N SER A 3 -22.43 2.83 9.05
CA SER A 3 -22.50 1.37 8.86
C SER A 3 -21.12 0.80 8.54
N LYS A 4 -20.75 -0.36 9.15
CA LYS A 4 -19.53 -1.12 8.84
C LYS A 4 -19.38 -1.34 7.33
N ARG A 5 -20.47 -1.69 6.66
CA ARG A 5 -20.50 -1.92 5.21
C ARG A 5 -20.13 -0.66 4.40
N PHE A 6 -20.51 0.50 4.90
CA PHE A 6 -20.15 1.77 4.27
C PHE A 6 -18.63 2.03 4.36
N ILE A 7 -18.05 1.77 5.53
CA ILE A 7 -16.59 1.90 5.74
C ILE A 7 -15.83 0.92 4.83
N ASP A 8 -16.24 -0.35 4.82
CA ASP A 8 -15.56 -1.38 4.02
C ASP A 8 -15.62 -1.04 2.52
N ASN A 9 -16.77 -0.61 2.01
CA ASN A 9 -16.89 -0.21 0.61
C ASN A 9 -16.08 1.06 0.30
N GLY A 10 -16.07 2.04 1.19
CA GLY A 10 -15.24 3.24 1.05
C GLY A 10 -13.75 2.91 0.95
N MET A 11 -13.26 2.00 1.80
CA MET A 11 -11.86 1.56 1.78
C MET A 11 -11.51 0.75 0.52
N ARG A 12 -12.44 -0.06 0.01
CA ARG A 12 -12.26 -0.77 -1.27
C ARG A 12 -12.12 0.20 -2.44
N CYS A 13 -13.02 1.19 -2.54
CA CYS A 13 -12.92 2.23 -3.55
C CYS A 13 -11.60 3.02 -3.39
N MET A 14 -11.22 3.35 -2.15
CA MET A 14 -9.98 4.05 -1.85
C MET A 14 -8.75 3.27 -2.33
N SER A 15 -8.72 1.93 -2.17
CA SER A 15 -7.59 1.12 -2.65
C SER A 15 -7.40 1.22 -4.17
N ILE A 16 -8.48 1.28 -4.93
CA ILE A 16 -8.42 1.47 -6.38
C ILE A 16 -7.91 2.88 -6.71
N CYS A 17 -8.44 3.91 -6.03
CA CYS A 17 -7.96 5.28 -6.23
C CYS A 17 -6.47 5.44 -5.90
N ILE A 18 -6.00 4.81 -4.81
CA ILE A 18 -4.58 4.84 -4.43
C ILE A 18 -3.73 4.14 -5.49
N ALA A 19 -4.15 2.97 -5.98
CA ALA A 19 -3.41 2.26 -7.03
C ALA A 19 -3.30 3.13 -8.30
N VAL A 20 -4.40 3.75 -8.73
CA VAL A 20 -4.38 4.67 -9.87
C VAL A 20 -3.47 5.88 -9.60
N ALA A 21 -3.51 6.45 -8.40
CA ALA A 21 -2.66 7.58 -8.03
C ALA A 21 -1.17 7.19 -8.05
N ILE A 22 -0.80 6.01 -7.52
CA ILE A 22 0.57 5.49 -7.59
C ILE A 22 1.01 5.41 -9.05
N PHE A 23 0.21 4.79 -9.93
CA PHE A 23 0.52 4.67 -11.34
C PHE A 23 0.74 6.02 -12.02
N ILE A 24 -0.13 7.01 -11.75
CA ILE A 24 -0.01 8.36 -12.32
C ILE A 24 1.25 9.07 -11.81
N LEU A 25 1.57 8.92 -10.50
CA LEU A 25 2.74 9.55 -9.90
C LEU A 25 4.05 8.89 -10.38
N SER A 26 4.07 7.57 -10.52
CA SER A 26 5.24 6.83 -11.02
C SER A 26 5.52 7.11 -12.50
N ALA A 27 4.51 7.51 -13.27
CA ALA A 27 4.66 7.94 -14.66
C ALA A 27 5.32 9.33 -14.82
N GLN A 28 5.57 10.07 -13.74
CA GLN A 28 6.18 11.39 -13.78
C GLN A 28 7.71 11.30 -13.62
N ALA A 29 8.45 11.94 -14.50
CA ALA A 29 9.92 12.00 -14.46
C ALA A 29 10.47 12.59 -13.14
N LYS A 30 9.75 13.55 -12.57
CA LYS A 30 10.05 14.13 -11.25
C LYS A 30 8.76 14.37 -10.48
N LEU A 31 8.75 13.95 -9.22
CA LEU A 31 7.67 14.34 -8.32
C LEU A 31 7.77 15.83 -7.99
N PRO A 32 6.64 16.54 -7.84
CA PRO A 32 6.63 17.98 -7.50
C PRO A 32 6.96 18.21 -6.01
N ILE A 33 8.14 17.74 -5.58
CA ILE A 33 8.61 17.88 -4.21
C ILE A 33 9.57 19.07 -4.17
N PRO A 34 9.34 20.07 -3.29
CA PRO A 34 10.27 21.17 -3.11
C PRO A 34 11.65 20.66 -2.66
N GLU A 35 12.72 21.24 -3.20
CA GLU A 35 14.10 20.87 -2.83
C GLU A 35 14.39 21.04 -1.34
N THR A 36 13.68 21.96 -0.68
CA THR A 36 13.79 22.22 0.76
C THR A 36 13.34 21.04 1.64
N VAL A 37 12.57 20.11 1.08
CA VAL A 37 12.06 18.91 1.78
C VAL A 37 12.86 17.67 1.38
N SER A 38 13.73 17.77 0.38
CA SER A 38 14.50 16.65 -0.14
C SER A 38 15.62 16.24 0.83
N PHE A 39 15.62 14.95 1.21
CA PHE A 39 16.70 14.33 1.99
C PHE A 39 16.97 12.91 1.44
N ARG A 40 18.15 12.37 1.79
CA ARG A 40 18.55 11.04 1.32
C ARG A 40 17.59 9.97 1.83
N GLY A 41 16.95 9.24 0.91
CA GLY A 41 16.00 8.18 1.22
C GLY A 41 14.54 8.64 1.29
N LEU A 42 14.24 9.90 0.96
CA LEU A 42 12.86 10.40 0.87
C LEU A 42 12.04 9.59 -0.13
N ASP A 43 12.62 9.23 -1.27
CA ASP A 43 12.00 8.37 -2.28
C ASP A 43 11.50 7.05 -1.69
N LYS A 44 12.35 6.36 -0.92
CA LYS A 44 12.00 5.09 -0.27
C LYS A 44 10.93 5.24 0.80
N LEU A 45 10.96 6.35 1.54
CA LEU A 45 9.90 6.66 2.49
C LEU A 45 8.56 6.88 1.78
N LEU A 46 8.57 7.58 0.64
CA LEU A 46 7.36 7.81 -0.15
C LEU A 46 6.80 6.51 -0.71
N HIS A 47 7.65 5.61 -1.23
CA HIS A 47 7.27 4.28 -1.65
C HIS A 47 6.63 3.50 -0.49
N ALA A 48 7.31 3.39 0.66
CA ALA A 48 6.78 2.69 1.83
C ALA A 48 5.43 3.27 2.30
N CYS A 49 5.25 4.58 2.30
CA CYS A 49 3.99 5.23 2.67
C CYS A 49 2.89 4.96 1.64
N ALA A 50 3.18 5.10 0.35
CA ALA A 50 2.20 4.90 -0.72
C ALA A 50 1.70 3.45 -0.75
N PHE A 51 2.61 2.49 -0.77
CA PHE A 51 2.28 1.07 -0.81
C PHE A 51 1.74 0.55 0.53
N GLY A 52 2.18 1.11 1.66
CA GLY A 52 1.57 0.85 2.96
C GLY A 52 0.10 1.31 3.00
N THR A 53 -0.19 2.50 2.50
CA THR A 53 -1.57 3.02 2.42
C THR A 53 -2.43 2.15 1.48
N LEU A 54 -1.87 1.72 0.35
CA LEU A 54 -2.52 0.79 -0.57
C LEU A 54 -2.84 -0.54 0.12
N ALA A 55 -1.87 -1.15 0.79
CA ALA A 55 -2.03 -2.42 1.49
C ALA A 55 -3.08 -2.33 2.60
N PHE A 56 -3.07 -1.23 3.36
CA PHE A 56 -4.09 -0.99 4.40
C PHE A 56 -5.49 -0.92 3.80
N ALA A 57 -5.70 -0.13 2.76
CA ALA A 57 -6.99 -0.01 2.09
C ALA A 57 -7.41 -1.33 1.42
N LEU A 58 -6.47 -2.03 0.76
CA LEU A 58 -6.69 -3.33 0.15
C LEU A 58 -7.13 -4.39 1.17
N SER A 59 -6.65 -4.32 2.40
CA SER A 59 -7.02 -5.27 3.46
C SER A 59 -8.52 -5.33 3.76
N TYR A 60 -9.28 -4.30 3.39
CA TYR A 60 -10.74 -4.24 3.57
C TYR A 60 -11.53 -5.00 2.50
N TRP A 61 -10.87 -5.56 1.49
CA TRP A 61 -11.51 -6.52 0.57
C TRP A 61 -11.85 -7.83 1.25
N PHE A 62 -11.18 -8.13 2.36
CA PHE A 62 -11.38 -9.32 3.18
C PHE A 62 -12.14 -8.95 4.45
N ALA A 63 -13.17 -9.73 4.77
CA ALA A 63 -14.02 -9.48 5.93
C ALA A 63 -13.23 -9.65 7.26
N ALA A 64 -13.63 -8.93 8.31
CA ALA A 64 -12.96 -9.02 9.60
C ALA A 64 -12.96 -10.44 10.18
N ASP A 65 -14.01 -11.22 9.93
CA ASP A 65 -14.10 -12.61 10.40
C ASP A 65 -13.13 -13.54 9.65
N GLU A 66 -12.84 -13.25 8.39
CA GLU A 66 -11.81 -13.95 7.63
C GLU A 66 -10.41 -13.68 8.20
N TRP A 67 -10.13 -12.42 8.57
CA TRP A 67 -8.90 -12.04 9.26
C TRP A 67 -8.74 -12.72 10.63
N ARG A 68 -9.84 -12.93 11.36
CA ARG A 68 -9.81 -13.61 12.65
C ARG A 68 -9.55 -15.11 12.51
N THR A 69 -10.19 -15.74 11.53
CA THR A 69 -10.11 -17.20 11.34
C THR A 69 -8.84 -17.64 10.64
N LYS A 70 -8.32 -16.84 9.70
CA LYS A 70 -7.16 -17.19 8.87
C LYS A 70 -6.19 -16.00 8.72
N PRO A 71 -5.65 -15.44 9.83
CA PRO A 71 -4.87 -14.20 9.83
C PRO A 71 -3.65 -14.26 8.91
N PHE A 72 -2.87 -15.34 8.97
CA PHE A 72 -1.67 -15.50 8.13
C PHE A 72 -1.97 -15.58 6.64
N ARG A 73 -3.10 -16.18 6.27
CA ARG A 73 -3.53 -16.27 4.87
C ARG A 73 -3.79 -14.88 4.29
N TYR A 74 -4.58 -14.07 4.98
CA TYR A 74 -4.95 -12.74 4.47
C TYR A 74 -3.81 -11.74 4.61
N PHE A 75 -2.96 -11.89 5.62
CA PHE A 75 -1.69 -11.18 5.69
C PHE A 75 -0.84 -11.45 4.44
N ALA A 76 -0.59 -12.71 4.13
CA ALA A 76 0.21 -13.10 2.98
C ALA A 76 -0.41 -12.64 1.65
N LEU A 77 -1.75 -12.75 1.51
CA LEU A 77 -2.45 -12.32 0.30
C LEU A 77 -2.31 -10.82 0.06
N VAL A 78 -2.52 -9.98 1.09
CA VAL A 78 -2.39 -8.53 0.96
C VAL A 78 -0.96 -8.15 0.62
N CYS A 79 0.03 -8.71 1.34
CA CYS A 79 1.44 -8.46 1.05
C CYS A 79 1.84 -8.92 -0.36
N LEU A 80 1.36 -10.09 -0.80
CA LEU A 80 1.65 -10.61 -2.13
C LEU A 80 1.05 -9.71 -3.23
N ILE A 81 -0.23 -9.35 -3.12
CA ILE A 81 -0.89 -8.49 -4.11
C ILE A 81 -0.18 -7.13 -4.20
N THR A 82 0.11 -6.53 -3.04
CA THR A 82 0.80 -5.23 -2.99
C THR A 82 2.23 -5.34 -3.51
N GLY A 83 2.97 -6.39 -3.17
CA GLY A 83 4.33 -6.63 -3.66
C GLY A 83 4.38 -6.88 -5.17
N CYS A 84 3.41 -7.63 -5.73
CA CYS A 84 3.28 -7.80 -7.18
C CYS A 84 2.97 -6.48 -7.88
N TYR A 85 2.12 -5.64 -7.27
CA TYR A 85 1.85 -4.32 -7.79
C TYR A 85 3.11 -3.43 -7.76
N GLY A 86 3.93 -3.51 -6.70
CA GLY A 86 5.24 -2.85 -6.64
C GLY A 86 6.18 -3.30 -7.76
N ILE A 87 6.25 -4.61 -8.07
CA ILE A 87 7.02 -5.09 -9.22
C ILE A 87 6.50 -4.45 -10.52
N SER A 88 5.18 -4.38 -10.71
CA SER A 88 4.60 -3.77 -11.92
C SER A 88 4.90 -2.27 -12.01
N ASP A 89 4.98 -1.59 -10.88
CA ASP A 89 5.37 -0.17 -10.81
C ASP A 89 6.83 0.02 -11.21
N GLU A 90 7.75 -0.78 -10.68
CA GLU A 90 9.17 -0.74 -11.05
C GLU A 90 9.38 -1.05 -12.54
N VAL A 91 8.67 -2.05 -13.07
CA VAL A 91 8.70 -2.36 -14.50
C VAL A 91 8.18 -1.19 -15.33
N HIS A 92 7.10 -0.53 -14.87
CA HIS A 92 6.57 0.66 -15.55
C HIS A 92 7.60 1.80 -15.56
N GLN A 93 8.32 2.02 -14.46
CA GLN A 93 9.32 3.09 -14.33
C GLN A 93 10.50 2.92 -15.31
N ILE A 94 10.85 1.70 -15.73
CA ILE A 94 11.87 1.46 -16.77
C ILE A 94 11.54 2.22 -18.08
N PHE A 95 10.27 2.39 -18.39
CA PHE A 95 9.80 3.03 -19.61
C PHE A 95 9.55 4.53 -19.45
N VAL A 96 9.73 5.09 -18.25
CA VAL A 96 9.51 6.51 -17.96
C VAL A 96 10.83 7.27 -18.05
N PRO A 97 10.99 8.20 -19.00
CA PRO A 97 12.22 8.99 -19.13
C PRO A 97 12.56 9.75 -17.84
N GLY A 98 13.79 9.57 -17.34
CA GLY A 98 14.26 10.22 -16.10
C GLY A 98 13.87 9.52 -14.80
N ARG A 99 13.35 8.27 -14.90
CA ARG A 99 13.16 7.36 -13.75
C ARG A 99 14.09 6.17 -13.91
N ASP A 100 14.54 5.64 -12.78
CA ASP A 100 15.32 4.42 -12.71
C ASP A 100 14.58 3.42 -11.80
N ALA A 101 14.31 2.22 -12.31
CA ALA A 101 13.75 1.14 -11.51
C ALA A 101 14.76 0.71 -10.43
N SER A 102 14.29 0.54 -9.22
CA SER A 102 15.13 0.24 -8.07
C SER A 102 14.58 -0.91 -7.23
N ILE A 103 15.35 -1.96 -7.09
CA ILE A 103 15.01 -3.07 -6.18
C ILE A 103 14.82 -2.58 -4.73
N TYR A 104 15.49 -1.49 -4.33
CA TYR A 104 15.33 -0.91 -3.00
C TYR A 104 14.00 -0.21 -2.82
N ASP A 105 13.41 0.33 -3.90
CA ASP A 105 12.08 0.93 -3.86
C ASP A 105 11.02 -0.16 -3.71
N TRP A 106 11.18 -1.28 -4.42
CA TRP A 106 10.33 -2.45 -4.20
C TRP A 106 10.44 -3.02 -2.76
N PHE A 107 11.64 -3.05 -2.15
CA PHE A 107 11.78 -3.43 -0.74
C PHE A 107 11.08 -2.44 0.20
N ALA A 108 11.10 -1.14 -0.12
CA ALA A 108 10.35 -0.14 0.63
C ALA A 108 8.83 -0.36 0.51
N ASP A 109 8.32 -0.67 -0.69
CA ASP A 109 6.92 -1.04 -0.93
C ASP A 109 6.49 -2.24 -0.09
N CYS A 110 7.28 -3.30 -0.12
CA CYS A 110 7.03 -4.51 0.68
C CYS A 110 7.04 -4.21 2.18
N THR A 111 7.97 -3.37 2.64
CA THR A 111 8.06 -2.96 4.06
C THR A 111 6.82 -2.19 4.46
N GLY A 112 6.38 -1.22 3.66
CA GLY A 112 5.15 -0.47 3.88
C GLY A 112 3.93 -1.38 3.95
N ALA A 113 3.82 -2.33 3.01
CA ALA A 113 2.73 -3.30 2.96
C ALA A 113 2.69 -4.18 4.21
N VAL A 114 3.83 -4.71 4.66
CA VAL A 114 3.94 -5.52 5.88
C VAL A 114 3.49 -4.75 7.11
N LEU A 115 4.03 -3.54 7.32
CA LEU A 115 3.71 -2.72 8.49
C LEU A 115 2.22 -2.35 8.52
N ALA A 116 1.65 -1.92 7.40
CA ALA A 116 0.24 -1.56 7.30
C ALA A 116 -0.69 -2.76 7.54
N THR A 117 -0.31 -3.93 7.04
CA THR A 117 -1.08 -5.16 7.22
C THR A 117 -1.02 -5.65 8.67
N LEU A 118 0.12 -5.48 9.36
CA LEU A 118 0.22 -5.74 10.81
C LEU A 118 -0.69 -4.82 11.62
N VAL A 119 -0.76 -3.53 11.27
CA VAL A 119 -1.70 -2.59 11.89
C VAL A 119 -3.14 -3.07 11.70
N ARG A 120 -3.51 -3.52 10.50
CA ARG A 120 -4.85 -4.08 10.24
C ARG A 120 -5.15 -5.28 11.11
N LEU A 121 -4.21 -6.21 11.24
CA LEU A 121 -4.31 -7.38 12.14
C LEU A 121 -4.57 -6.97 13.58
N GLY A 122 -3.81 -5.98 14.08
CA GLY A 122 -3.99 -5.43 15.42
C GLY A 122 -5.39 -4.86 15.63
N ILE A 123 -5.90 -4.07 14.67
CA ILE A 123 -7.25 -3.49 14.72
C ILE A 123 -8.33 -4.57 14.78
N VAL A 124 -8.21 -5.61 13.95
CA VAL A 124 -9.19 -6.71 13.91
C VAL A 124 -9.19 -7.50 15.22
N LYS A 125 -8.01 -7.77 15.78
CA LYS A 125 -7.84 -8.47 17.04
C LYS A 125 -8.40 -7.66 18.22
N TYR A 126 -8.06 -6.38 18.30
CA TYR A 126 -8.54 -5.49 19.36
C TYR A 126 -10.07 -5.41 19.41
N ARG A 127 -10.71 -5.20 18.24
CA ARG A 127 -12.19 -5.13 18.14
C ARG A 127 -12.91 -6.45 18.40
N SER A 128 -12.20 -7.55 18.58
CA SER A 128 -12.80 -8.84 18.97
C SER A 128 -12.87 -9.03 20.48
N VAL A 129 -12.15 -8.21 21.24
CA VAL A 129 -12.05 -8.30 22.71
C VAL A 129 -12.94 -7.24 23.39
N SER A 130 -13.38 -6.23 22.64
CA SER A 130 -14.35 -5.20 23.05
C SER A 130 -15.77 -5.59 22.70
#